data_f8d3238878c5eba12112f394294631a7
#
_entry.id   f8d3238878c5eba12112f394294631a7
#
_cell.length_a   1.000
_cell.length_b   1.000
_cell.length_c   1.000
_cell.angle_alpha   90.00
_cell.angle_beta   90.00
_cell.angle_gamma   90.00
#
_symmetry.space_group_name_H-M   'P 1'
#
loop_
_entity.id
_entity.type
_entity.pdbx_description
1 polymer ?
#
loop_
_entity_poly.entity_id
_entity_poly.type
_entity_poly.pdbx_seq_one_letter_code
_entity_poly.pdbx_strand_id
1 'polypeptide(L)'
;MSAVSTYAEALFEAAHERDELVGVLEELQEFKDALEQSEELRLFFYGGEVPERDKRRAIDGLTEGMTLSTRNFLKILSDNGREEILEEVLLRYEELVKEHLGRVEVEVTTAVELTDEKLERIRERLGRSLEGREVILQTSVDPNILGGAVFRFGGRMVDSSVRGQLVSLREEMLERGVV
;
A
#
# COMPACT_ATOMS: atom_id res chain seq x y z
N MET A 1 -19.85 -7.35 1.05
CA MET A 1 -18.89 -6.23 1.07
C MET A 1 -18.76 -5.74 2.50
N SER A 2 -17.56 -5.51 2.99
CA SER A 2 -17.36 -4.95 4.33
C SER A 2 -17.61 -3.43 4.31
N ALA A 3 -17.91 -2.83 5.47
CA ALA A 3 -18.04 -1.37 5.55
C ALA A 3 -16.77 -0.68 5.04
N VAL A 4 -15.59 -1.21 5.41
CA VAL A 4 -14.28 -0.73 4.96
C VAL A 4 -14.18 -0.65 3.43
N SER A 5 -14.51 -1.74 2.72
CA SER A 5 -14.49 -1.76 1.25
C SER A 5 -15.43 -0.71 0.64
N THR A 6 -16.65 -0.59 1.20
CA THR A 6 -17.63 0.38 0.69
C THR A 6 -17.15 1.82 0.84
N TYR A 7 -16.54 2.16 1.99
CA TYR A 7 -15.99 3.51 2.20
C TYR A 7 -14.77 3.78 1.32
N ALA A 8 -13.86 2.80 1.19
CA ALA A 8 -12.67 2.95 0.34
C ALA A 8 -13.02 3.11 -1.14
N GLU A 9 -13.95 2.29 -1.66
CA GLU A 9 -14.43 2.38 -3.04
C GLU A 9 -15.14 3.71 -3.31
N ALA A 10 -16.02 4.16 -2.41
CA ALA A 10 -16.70 5.45 -2.56
C ALA A 10 -15.73 6.64 -2.53
N LEU A 11 -14.72 6.59 -1.63
CA LEU A 11 -13.67 7.60 -1.59
C LEU A 11 -12.83 7.59 -2.87
N PHE A 12 -12.48 6.39 -3.36
CA PHE A 12 -11.74 6.24 -4.60
C PHE A 12 -12.48 6.84 -5.80
N GLU A 13 -13.76 6.52 -5.98
CA GLU A 13 -14.58 7.08 -7.06
C GLU A 13 -14.67 8.60 -6.97
N ALA A 14 -14.93 9.16 -5.78
CA ALA A 14 -15.02 10.60 -5.59
C ALA A 14 -13.69 11.32 -5.85
N ALA A 15 -12.56 10.75 -5.45
CA ALA A 15 -11.23 11.28 -5.69
C ALA A 15 -10.80 11.14 -7.16
N HIS A 16 -11.16 10.03 -7.81
CA HIS A 16 -10.89 9.79 -9.23
C HIS A 16 -11.61 10.80 -10.12
N GLU A 17 -12.91 11.06 -9.88
CA GLU A 17 -13.67 12.05 -10.63
C GLU A 17 -13.09 13.48 -10.57
N ARG A 18 -12.31 13.78 -9.53
CA ARG A 18 -11.69 15.09 -9.27
C ARG A 18 -10.21 15.15 -9.58
N ASP A 19 -9.62 14.03 -10.01
CA ASP A 19 -8.17 13.90 -10.22
C ASP A 19 -7.37 14.15 -8.93
N GLU A 20 -7.93 13.75 -7.78
CA GLU A 20 -7.39 13.97 -6.43
C GLU A 20 -6.78 12.70 -5.82
N LEU A 21 -6.66 11.58 -6.54
CA LEU A 21 -6.29 10.25 -5.99
C LEU A 21 -5.03 10.28 -5.12
N VAL A 22 -3.96 10.88 -5.62
CA VAL A 22 -2.67 10.93 -4.90
C VAL A 22 -2.75 11.93 -3.74
N GLY A 23 -3.37 13.09 -3.96
CA GLY A 23 -3.53 14.11 -2.92
C GLY A 23 -4.33 13.59 -1.73
N VAL A 24 -5.44 12.90 -1.97
CA VAL A 24 -6.24 12.28 -0.89
C VAL A 24 -5.43 11.24 -0.12
N LEU A 25 -4.60 10.43 -0.80
CA LEU A 25 -3.76 9.45 -0.14
C LEU A 25 -2.73 10.11 0.79
N GLU A 26 -2.04 11.13 0.31
CA GLU A 26 -1.04 11.89 1.08
C GLU A 26 -1.69 12.58 2.29
N GLU A 27 -2.80 13.28 2.09
CA GLU A 27 -3.52 13.99 3.14
C GLU A 27 -4.06 13.06 4.25
N LEU A 28 -4.57 11.88 3.89
CA LEU A 28 -5.04 10.91 4.87
C LEU A 28 -3.90 10.25 5.63
N GLN A 29 -2.75 10.04 5.00
CA GLN A 29 -1.54 9.57 5.68
C GLN A 29 -1.04 10.62 6.69
N GLU A 30 -0.94 11.88 6.27
CA GLU A 30 -0.58 12.99 7.17
C GLU A 30 -1.55 13.14 8.34
N PHE A 31 -2.85 12.98 8.08
CA PHE A 31 -3.87 13.04 9.12
C PHE A 31 -3.73 11.88 10.12
N LYS A 32 -3.49 10.66 9.64
CA LYS A 32 -3.19 9.50 10.49
C LYS A 32 -1.96 9.73 11.33
N ASP A 33 -0.86 10.21 10.74
CA ASP A 33 0.39 10.49 11.45
C ASP A 33 0.18 11.56 12.54
N ALA A 34 -0.64 12.58 12.27
CA ALA A 34 -1.00 13.57 13.27
C ALA A 34 -1.79 12.98 14.45
N LEU A 35 -2.71 12.02 14.18
CA LEU A 35 -3.43 11.28 15.24
C LEU A 35 -2.48 10.43 16.08
N GLU A 36 -1.45 9.83 15.49
CA GLU A 36 -0.45 9.04 16.22
C GLU A 36 0.46 9.92 17.09
N GLN A 37 0.79 11.12 16.63
CA GLN A 37 1.68 12.06 17.33
C GLN A 37 1.00 12.87 18.44
N SER A 38 -0.32 13.02 18.39
CA SER A 38 -1.09 13.82 19.35
C SER A 38 -2.17 12.97 20.04
N GLU A 39 -1.93 12.66 21.32
CA GLU A 39 -2.93 11.95 22.14
C GLU A 39 -4.23 12.76 22.28
N GLU A 40 -4.13 14.09 22.37
CA GLU A 40 -5.29 14.97 22.45
C GLU A 40 -6.14 14.89 21.18
N LEU A 41 -5.52 14.93 20.00
CA LEU A 41 -6.18 14.82 18.72
C LEU A 41 -6.83 13.44 18.55
N ARG A 42 -6.14 12.39 18.98
CA ARG A 42 -6.64 11.02 18.95
C ARG A 42 -7.88 10.84 19.84
N LEU A 43 -7.80 11.32 21.07
CA LEU A 43 -8.94 11.28 22.01
C LEU A 43 -10.12 12.10 21.50
N PHE A 44 -9.85 13.24 20.88
CA PHE A 44 -10.87 14.06 20.23
C PHE A 44 -11.53 13.34 19.06
N PHE A 45 -10.75 12.76 18.16
CA PHE A 45 -11.24 12.13 16.93
C PHE A 45 -12.01 10.85 17.22
N TYR A 46 -11.43 9.92 18.01
CA TYR A 46 -12.05 8.64 18.36
C TYR A 46 -12.98 8.72 19.58
N GLY A 47 -12.91 9.76 20.38
CA GLY A 47 -13.72 9.93 21.59
C GLY A 47 -15.18 10.22 21.27
N GLY A 48 -16.09 9.54 21.99
CA GLY A 48 -17.55 9.73 21.86
C GLY A 48 -18.12 10.88 22.69
N GLU A 49 -17.30 11.60 23.48
CA GLU A 49 -17.76 12.62 24.42
C GLU A 49 -17.99 14.00 23.80
N VAL A 50 -17.48 14.23 22.59
CA VAL A 50 -17.58 15.51 21.88
C VAL A 50 -18.88 15.57 21.09
N PRO A 51 -19.70 16.61 21.24
CA PRO A 51 -20.90 16.79 20.44
C PRO A 51 -20.59 16.83 18.92
N GLU A 52 -21.41 16.17 18.11
CA GLU A 52 -21.22 16.09 16.64
C GLU A 52 -20.97 17.45 15.98
N ARG A 53 -21.68 18.49 16.42
CA ARG A 53 -21.52 19.83 15.90
C ARG A 53 -20.12 20.40 16.12
N ASP A 54 -19.53 20.13 17.28
CA ASP A 54 -18.21 20.64 17.63
C ASP A 54 -17.14 19.80 16.94
N LYS A 55 -17.38 18.49 16.81
CA LYS A 55 -16.53 17.56 16.05
C LYS A 55 -16.46 17.96 14.57
N ARG A 56 -17.58 18.27 13.95
CA ARG A 56 -17.63 18.79 12.58
C ARG A 56 -16.83 20.07 12.37
N ARG A 57 -16.98 21.03 13.28
CA ARG A 57 -16.23 22.30 13.20
C ARG A 57 -14.73 22.10 13.34
N ALA A 58 -14.31 21.20 14.23
CA ALA A 58 -12.91 20.90 14.39
C ALA A 58 -12.34 20.16 13.17
N ILE A 59 -13.08 19.21 12.59
CA ILE A 59 -12.69 18.57 11.33
C ILE A 59 -12.56 19.61 10.21
N ASP A 60 -13.49 20.57 10.11
CA ASP A 60 -13.38 21.66 9.14
C ASP A 60 -12.10 22.49 9.31
N GLY A 61 -11.73 22.80 10.55
CA GLY A 61 -10.49 23.52 10.85
C GLY A 61 -9.22 22.70 10.59
N LEU A 62 -9.24 21.42 10.96
CA LEU A 62 -8.11 20.50 10.78
C LEU A 62 -7.84 20.17 9.30
N THR A 63 -8.88 20.20 8.49
CA THR A 63 -8.81 19.89 7.05
C THR A 63 -8.77 21.13 6.17
N GLU A 64 -8.51 22.30 6.75
CA GLU A 64 -8.38 23.55 5.98
C GLU A 64 -7.17 23.44 5.04
N GLY A 65 -7.40 23.58 3.73
CA GLY A 65 -6.38 23.40 2.70
C GLY A 65 -6.29 22.00 2.10
N MET A 66 -6.94 21.01 2.68
CA MET A 66 -7.04 19.66 2.10
C MET A 66 -8.05 19.60 0.96
N THR A 67 -7.95 18.55 0.15
CA THR A 67 -8.89 18.28 -0.95
C THR A 67 -10.32 18.14 -0.46
N LEU A 68 -11.26 18.39 -1.36
CA LEU A 68 -12.69 18.27 -1.03
C LEU A 68 -13.07 16.82 -0.69
N SER A 69 -12.46 15.87 -1.36
CA SER A 69 -12.70 14.45 -1.15
C SER A 69 -12.27 14.02 0.25
N THR A 70 -11.10 14.41 0.72
CA THR A 70 -10.59 14.14 2.08
C THR A 70 -11.49 14.75 3.15
N ARG A 71 -11.85 16.04 2.99
CA ARG A 71 -12.72 16.74 3.94
C ARG A 71 -14.07 16.09 4.09
N ASN A 72 -14.71 15.76 2.98
CA ASN A 72 -16.02 15.11 2.98
C ASN A 72 -15.93 13.71 3.57
N PHE A 73 -14.91 12.97 3.25
CA PHE A 73 -14.71 11.61 3.78
C PHE A 73 -14.59 11.61 5.31
N LEU A 74 -13.73 12.45 5.88
CA LEU A 74 -13.56 12.55 7.33
C LEU A 74 -14.84 12.98 8.04
N LYS A 75 -15.62 13.89 7.44
CA LYS A 75 -16.94 14.26 7.96
C LYS A 75 -17.92 13.10 7.93
N ILE A 76 -18.00 12.38 6.82
CA ILE A 76 -18.89 11.21 6.68
C ILE A 76 -18.56 10.13 7.70
N LEU A 77 -17.26 9.86 7.94
CA LEU A 77 -16.84 8.93 8.99
C LEU A 77 -17.31 9.38 10.36
N SER A 78 -17.10 10.66 10.69
CA SER A 78 -17.52 11.23 11.97
C SER A 78 -19.03 11.25 12.15
N ASP A 79 -19.78 11.67 11.13
CA ASP A 79 -21.23 11.71 11.17
C ASP A 79 -21.88 10.33 11.36
N ASN A 80 -21.20 9.27 10.91
CA ASN A 80 -21.65 7.89 11.07
C ASN A 80 -21.07 7.19 12.32
N GLY A 81 -20.23 7.87 13.11
CA GLY A 81 -19.56 7.29 14.28
C GLY A 81 -18.68 6.10 13.92
N ARG A 82 -17.97 6.21 12.79
CA ARG A 82 -17.13 5.13 12.23
C ARG A 82 -15.66 5.51 12.10
N GLU A 83 -15.20 6.42 12.93
CA GLU A 83 -13.81 6.89 12.92
C GLU A 83 -12.81 5.76 13.11
N GLU A 84 -13.18 4.73 13.87
CA GLU A 84 -12.36 3.55 14.16
C GLU A 84 -11.91 2.77 12.91
N ILE A 85 -12.66 2.85 11.80
CA ILE A 85 -12.29 2.16 10.55
C ILE A 85 -11.37 3.00 9.65
N LEU A 86 -10.96 4.20 10.03
CA LEU A 86 -10.14 5.10 9.21
C LEU A 86 -8.88 4.42 8.67
N GLU A 87 -8.13 3.73 9.55
CA GLU A 87 -6.87 3.09 9.15
C GLU A 87 -7.10 1.96 8.15
N GLU A 88 -8.11 1.12 8.37
CA GLU A 88 -8.42 0.03 7.45
C GLU A 88 -8.92 0.56 6.09
N VAL A 89 -9.71 1.65 6.09
CA VAL A 89 -10.15 2.31 4.86
C VAL A 89 -8.97 2.90 4.11
N LEU A 90 -8.04 3.56 4.82
CA LEU A 90 -6.83 4.12 4.21
C LEU A 90 -5.98 3.04 3.54
N LEU A 91 -5.76 1.90 4.20
CA LEU A 91 -5.04 0.77 3.60
C LEU A 91 -5.72 0.27 2.33
N ARG A 92 -7.05 0.09 2.37
CA ARG A 92 -7.79 -0.37 1.19
C ARG A 92 -7.81 0.68 0.07
N TYR A 93 -7.91 1.95 0.40
CA TYR A 93 -7.82 3.05 -0.56
C TYR A 93 -6.45 3.09 -1.25
N GLU A 94 -5.37 2.94 -0.49
CA GLU A 94 -3.99 2.86 -1.03
C GLU A 94 -3.85 1.71 -2.04
N GLU A 95 -4.40 0.53 -1.75
CA GLU A 95 -4.43 -0.58 -2.71
C GLU A 95 -5.15 -0.22 -4.00
N LEU A 96 -6.35 0.40 -3.92
CA LEU A 96 -7.12 0.83 -5.09
C LEU A 96 -6.36 1.87 -5.93
N VAL A 97 -5.71 2.83 -5.29
CA VAL A 97 -4.88 3.84 -5.96
C VAL A 97 -3.68 3.18 -6.65
N LYS A 98 -2.98 2.25 -5.99
CA LYS A 98 -1.87 1.49 -6.58
C LYS A 98 -2.33 0.67 -7.79
N GLU A 99 -3.45 -0.01 -7.67
CA GLU A 99 -4.05 -0.78 -8.78
C GLU A 99 -4.39 0.14 -9.97
N HIS A 100 -5.00 1.29 -9.69
CA HIS A 100 -5.42 2.25 -10.73
C HIS A 100 -4.23 2.92 -11.42
N LEU A 101 -3.22 3.35 -10.65
CA LEU A 101 -2.02 3.97 -11.20
C LEU A 101 -1.10 2.95 -11.90
N GLY A 102 -1.48 1.66 -11.88
CA GLY A 102 -0.68 0.61 -12.49
C GLY A 102 0.66 0.37 -11.80
N ARG A 103 0.77 0.70 -10.52
CA ARG A 103 1.97 0.47 -9.71
C ARG A 103 1.94 -0.92 -9.09
N VAL A 104 3.07 -1.61 -9.16
CA VAL A 104 3.26 -2.92 -8.54
C VAL A 104 4.44 -2.86 -7.60
N GLU A 105 4.19 -3.13 -6.32
CA GLU A 105 5.27 -3.31 -5.36
C GLU A 105 5.87 -4.72 -5.50
N VAL A 106 7.19 -4.77 -5.62
CA VAL A 106 7.96 -6.01 -5.72
C VAL A 106 9.04 -6.00 -4.65
N GLU A 107 8.92 -6.90 -3.69
CA GLU A 107 10.01 -7.19 -2.76
C GLU A 107 11.08 -8.02 -3.45
N VAL A 108 12.32 -7.56 -3.41
CA VAL A 108 13.49 -8.25 -3.98
C VAL A 108 14.45 -8.57 -2.86
N THR A 109 14.60 -9.85 -2.53
CA THR A 109 15.59 -10.33 -1.56
C THR A 109 16.79 -10.92 -2.28
N THR A 110 17.99 -10.47 -1.95
CA THR A 110 19.24 -10.88 -2.60
C THR A 110 20.31 -11.26 -1.57
N ALA A 111 21.33 -11.96 -2.00
CA ALA A 111 22.45 -12.37 -1.13
C ALA A 111 23.37 -11.20 -0.73
N VAL A 112 23.43 -10.15 -1.53
CA VAL A 112 24.26 -8.96 -1.36
C VAL A 112 23.51 -7.72 -1.80
N GLU A 113 23.89 -6.54 -1.33
CA GLU A 113 23.32 -5.27 -1.79
C GLU A 113 23.44 -5.13 -3.31
N LEU A 114 22.36 -4.64 -3.91
CA LEU A 114 22.29 -4.35 -5.32
C LEU A 114 22.76 -2.91 -5.58
N THR A 115 23.54 -2.73 -6.64
CA THR A 115 23.87 -1.40 -7.14
C THR A 115 22.67 -0.78 -7.84
N ASP A 116 22.61 0.56 -7.89
CA ASP A 116 21.54 1.30 -8.56
C ASP A 116 21.33 0.85 -10.02
N GLU A 117 22.41 0.56 -10.73
CA GLU A 117 22.37 0.05 -12.10
C GLU A 117 21.65 -1.31 -12.20
N LYS A 118 21.88 -2.20 -11.24
CA LYS A 118 21.19 -3.51 -11.19
C LYS A 118 19.72 -3.36 -10.81
N LEU A 119 19.42 -2.46 -9.89
CA LEU A 119 18.03 -2.14 -9.50
C LEU A 119 17.23 -1.62 -10.70
N GLU A 120 17.82 -0.70 -11.49
CA GLU A 120 17.15 -0.17 -12.67
C GLU A 120 16.89 -1.24 -13.73
N ARG A 121 17.86 -2.12 -13.97
CA ARG A 121 17.68 -3.27 -14.89
C ARG A 121 16.57 -4.24 -14.42
N ILE A 122 16.46 -4.46 -13.11
CA ILE A 122 15.39 -5.27 -12.54
C ILE A 122 14.04 -4.58 -12.75
N ARG A 123 13.95 -3.27 -12.45
CA ARG A 123 12.73 -2.47 -12.64
C ARG A 123 12.26 -2.51 -14.08
N GLU A 124 13.15 -2.28 -15.05
CA GLU A 124 12.80 -2.36 -16.47
C GLU A 124 12.32 -3.73 -16.94
N ARG A 125 12.96 -4.81 -16.46
CA ARG A 125 12.57 -6.18 -16.81
C ARG A 125 11.21 -6.52 -16.23
N LEU A 126 10.99 -6.21 -14.96
CA LEU A 126 9.71 -6.45 -14.29
C LEU A 126 8.60 -5.60 -14.90
N GLY A 127 8.86 -4.33 -15.20
CA GLY A 127 7.89 -3.46 -15.86
C GLY A 127 7.41 -4.01 -17.21
N ARG A 128 8.32 -4.57 -18.02
CA ARG A 128 7.97 -5.24 -19.28
C ARG A 128 7.14 -6.51 -19.06
N SER A 129 7.45 -7.28 -18.02
CA SER A 129 6.73 -8.50 -17.68
C SER A 129 5.37 -8.25 -17.01
N LEU A 130 5.18 -7.08 -16.43
CA LEU A 130 3.98 -6.63 -15.74
C LEU A 130 3.16 -5.66 -16.59
N GLU A 131 3.15 -5.84 -17.89
CA GLU A 131 2.32 -5.08 -18.85
C GLU A 131 2.57 -3.57 -18.86
N GLY A 132 3.81 -3.16 -18.58
CA GLY A 132 4.21 -1.75 -18.56
C GLY A 132 3.88 -1.00 -17.28
N ARG A 133 3.48 -1.70 -16.21
CA ARG A 133 3.22 -1.10 -14.90
C ARG A 133 4.49 -0.53 -14.28
N GLU A 134 4.33 0.54 -13.54
CA GLU A 134 5.43 1.11 -12.76
C GLU A 134 5.79 0.17 -11.60
N VAL A 135 7.05 -0.27 -11.54
CA VAL A 135 7.53 -1.20 -10.53
C VAL A 135 8.21 -0.44 -9.40
N ILE A 136 7.65 -0.56 -8.20
CA ILE A 136 8.27 -0.07 -6.96
C ILE A 136 9.05 -1.24 -6.35
N LEU A 137 10.39 -1.11 -6.30
CA LEU A 137 11.25 -2.13 -5.72
C LEU A 137 11.49 -1.84 -4.24
N GLN A 138 11.18 -2.81 -3.38
CA GLN A 138 11.63 -2.86 -1.99
C GLN A 138 12.72 -3.92 -1.90
N THR A 139 13.92 -3.53 -1.49
CA THR A 139 15.08 -4.43 -1.45
C THR A 139 15.41 -4.88 -0.05
N SER A 140 15.75 -6.15 0.11
CA SER A 140 16.28 -6.72 1.34
C SER A 140 17.48 -7.63 1.05
N VAL A 141 18.36 -7.77 2.02
CA VAL A 141 19.54 -8.64 1.91
C VAL A 141 19.39 -9.80 2.88
N ASP A 142 19.44 -11.02 2.34
CA ASP A 142 19.52 -12.26 3.13
C ASP A 142 20.78 -13.05 2.72
N PRO A 143 21.80 -13.09 3.58
CA PRO A 143 23.03 -13.83 3.30
C PRO A 143 22.84 -15.35 3.15
N ASN A 144 21.70 -15.90 3.56
CA ASN A 144 21.39 -17.33 3.38
C ASN A 144 21.02 -17.68 1.94
N ILE A 145 20.76 -16.69 1.10
CA ILE A 145 20.59 -16.87 -0.34
C ILE A 145 21.98 -17.02 -0.94
N LEU A 146 22.32 -18.22 -1.48
CA LEU A 146 23.64 -18.53 -2.05
C LEU A 146 23.96 -17.71 -3.32
N GLY A 147 23.00 -16.96 -3.86
CA GLY A 147 23.11 -16.15 -5.08
C GLY A 147 21.77 -16.07 -5.80
N GLY A 148 21.62 -15.10 -6.70
CA GLY A 148 20.37 -14.80 -7.38
C GLY A 148 19.47 -13.90 -6.56
N ALA A 149 18.14 -13.95 -6.83
CA ALA A 149 17.15 -13.13 -6.17
C ALA A 149 15.82 -13.87 -5.96
N VAL A 150 15.13 -13.52 -4.90
CA VAL A 150 13.73 -13.93 -4.64
C VAL A 150 12.85 -12.72 -4.80
N PHE A 151 11.81 -12.85 -5.61
CA PHE A 151 10.84 -11.78 -5.89
C PHE A 151 9.50 -12.14 -5.26
N ARG A 152 8.87 -11.18 -4.58
CA ARG A 152 7.50 -11.30 -4.06
C ARG A 152 6.65 -10.15 -4.56
N PHE A 153 5.52 -10.45 -5.14
CA PHE A 153 4.54 -9.47 -5.62
C PHE A 153 3.15 -10.09 -5.74
N GLY A 154 2.10 -9.36 -5.38
CA GLY A 154 0.72 -9.81 -5.54
C GLY A 154 0.40 -11.16 -4.90
N GLY A 155 1.01 -11.48 -3.74
CA GLY A 155 0.85 -12.78 -3.08
C GLY A 155 1.59 -13.95 -3.76
N ARG A 156 2.34 -13.69 -4.82
CA ARG A 156 3.17 -14.69 -5.53
C ARG A 156 4.63 -14.53 -5.13
N MET A 157 5.34 -15.66 -5.11
CA MET A 157 6.78 -15.68 -4.90
C MET A 157 7.44 -16.36 -6.10
N VAL A 158 8.45 -15.70 -6.65
CA VAL A 158 9.31 -16.25 -7.73
C VAL A 158 10.72 -16.36 -7.19
N ASP A 159 11.17 -17.58 -6.97
CA ASP A 159 12.53 -17.88 -6.51
C ASP A 159 13.44 -18.11 -7.71
N SER A 160 14.29 -17.14 -8.01
CA SER A 160 15.35 -17.21 -9.02
C SER A 160 16.73 -17.38 -8.39
N SER A 161 16.79 -17.82 -7.14
CA SER A 161 18.05 -18.09 -6.47
C SER A 161 18.71 -19.35 -7.02
N VAL A 162 20.03 -19.43 -6.89
CA VAL A 162 20.79 -20.63 -7.26
C VAL A 162 20.31 -21.86 -6.49
N ARG A 163 19.89 -21.67 -5.24
CA ARG A 163 19.33 -22.75 -4.42
C ARG A 163 17.98 -23.23 -4.96
N GLY A 164 17.09 -22.31 -5.34
CA GLY A 164 15.81 -22.65 -5.95
C GLY A 164 15.99 -23.42 -7.26
N GLN A 165 16.91 -22.98 -8.11
CA GLN A 165 17.22 -23.67 -9.36
C GLN A 165 17.78 -25.07 -9.15
N LEU A 166 18.64 -25.28 -8.15
CA LEU A 166 19.16 -26.61 -7.80
C LEU A 166 18.07 -27.55 -7.27
N VAL A 167 17.13 -27.03 -6.47
CA VAL A 167 16.00 -27.82 -5.97
C VAL A 167 15.10 -28.24 -7.13
N SER A 168 14.71 -27.31 -8.01
CA SER A 168 13.90 -27.62 -9.19
C SER A 168 14.58 -28.62 -10.14
N LEU A 169 15.89 -28.47 -10.36
CA LEU A 169 16.65 -29.41 -11.19
C LEU A 169 16.69 -30.82 -10.57
N ARG A 170 16.85 -30.91 -9.25
CA ARG A 170 16.79 -32.19 -8.53
C ARG A 170 15.41 -32.85 -8.66
N GLU A 171 14.35 -32.09 -8.52
CA GLU A 171 12.97 -32.57 -8.66
C GLU A 171 12.71 -33.07 -10.08
N GLU A 172 13.13 -32.33 -11.12
CA GLU A 172 13.03 -32.75 -12.51
C GLU A 172 13.81 -34.04 -12.80
N MET A 173 14.99 -34.20 -12.21
CA MET A 173 15.82 -35.42 -12.36
C MET A 173 15.15 -36.63 -11.69
N LEU A 174 14.52 -36.44 -10.54
CA LEU A 174 13.77 -37.49 -9.83
C LEU A 174 12.52 -37.93 -10.61
N GLU A 175 11.78 -36.97 -11.18
CA GLU A 175 10.60 -37.26 -11.99
C GLU A 175 10.93 -37.96 -13.31
N ARG A 176 12.10 -37.65 -13.89
CA ARG A 176 12.57 -38.30 -15.14
C ARG A 176 13.26 -39.65 -14.91
N GLY A 177 13.35 -40.10 -13.67
CA GLY A 177 13.91 -41.43 -13.36
C GLY A 177 15.44 -41.59 -13.67
N VAL A 178 16.17 -40.49 -13.64
CA VAL A 178 17.63 -40.47 -13.86
C VAL A 178 18.32 -40.46 -12.50
N VAL A 179 18.11 -41.50 -11.69
CA VAL A 179 18.98 -41.94 -10.59
C VAL A 179 18.85 -43.43 -10.49
#